data_26f8408e5cb18babfa504d29b9c0b7f2
#
_entry.id   26f8408e5cb18babfa504d29b9c0b7f2
#
_cell.length_a   1.000
_cell.length_b   1.000
_cell.length_c   1.000
_cell.angle_alpha   90.00
_cell.angle_beta   90.00
_cell.angle_gamma   90.00
#
_symmetry.space_group_name_H-M   'P 1'
#
loop_
_entity.id
_entity.type
_entity.pdbx_description
1 polymer ?
#
loop_
_entity_poly.entity_id
_entity_poly.type
_entity_poly.pdbx_seq_one_letter_code
_entity_poly.pdbx_strand_id
1 'polypeptide(L)'
;LLANNNNEFSELRERSTGADLSLLNQYIAFLSSAKAPTEPWPNTERTRIVLSKVFQAQAKRDTTQAETLLAKYSNDYALSMEQKAAVQSEIALWSLVNYQDTAEARFFAVPANLRIANLREWYMRLLFAQNDDNKTLAGFEQLLPEQRNEDRWQYFQARILERLNRKKEATPL
;
A
#
# COMPACT_ATOMS: atom_id res chain seq x y z
N LEU A 1 -7.15 -8.22 -12.43
CA LEU A 1 -8.09 -7.16 -11.98
C LEU A 1 -8.53 -6.23 -13.12
N LEU A 2 -7.67 -5.87 -14.08
CA LEU A 2 -8.07 -4.99 -15.22
C LEU A 2 -8.95 -5.73 -16.27
N ALA A 3 -8.87 -7.05 -16.39
CA ALA A 3 -9.65 -7.80 -17.38
C ALA A 3 -11.15 -7.88 -17.05
N ASN A 4 -11.52 -7.93 -15.75
CA ASN A 4 -12.93 -7.95 -15.35
C ASN A 4 -13.59 -6.54 -15.40
N ASN A 5 -12.80 -5.47 -15.37
CA ASN A 5 -13.33 -4.11 -15.38
C ASN A 5 -13.74 -3.62 -16.79
N ASN A 6 -13.31 -4.27 -17.85
CA ASN A 6 -13.64 -3.83 -19.21
C ASN A 6 -15.14 -3.91 -19.53
N ASN A 7 -15.84 -4.93 -19.01
CA ASN A 7 -17.29 -5.06 -19.21
C ASN A 7 -18.06 -4.00 -18.42
N GLU A 8 -17.68 -3.76 -17.15
CA GLU A 8 -18.29 -2.71 -16.33
C GLU A 8 -18.09 -1.30 -16.92
N PHE A 9 -16.91 -1.03 -17.46
CA PHE A 9 -16.65 0.24 -18.15
C PHE A 9 -17.44 0.37 -19.45
N SER A 10 -17.69 -0.70 -20.18
CA SER A 10 -18.53 -0.68 -21.40
C SER A 10 -19.98 -0.34 -21.04
N GLU A 11 -20.56 -0.97 -20.03
CA GLU A 11 -21.90 -0.67 -19.57
C GLU A 11 -22.05 0.77 -19.04
N LEU A 12 -21.06 1.27 -18.32
CA LEU A 12 -21.06 2.65 -17.84
C LEU A 12 -20.99 3.64 -18.99
N ARG A 13 -20.21 3.35 -20.06
CA ARG A 13 -20.14 4.18 -21.26
C ARG A 13 -21.47 4.26 -22.00
N GLU A 14 -22.18 3.14 -22.13
CA GLU A 14 -23.49 3.10 -22.80
C GLU A 14 -24.55 3.91 -22.05
N ARG A 15 -24.43 4.04 -20.74
CA ARG A 15 -25.38 4.78 -19.88
C ARG A 15 -24.99 6.25 -19.67
N SER A 16 -23.78 6.65 -20.05
CA SER A 16 -23.25 8.01 -19.86
C SER A 16 -23.38 8.83 -21.13
N THR A 17 -23.72 10.10 -21.00
CA THR A 17 -23.86 11.03 -22.14
C THR A 17 -23.17 12.36 -21.85
N GLY A 18 -22.81 13.11 -22.90
CA GLY A 18 -22.29 14.47 -22.79
C GLY A 18 -21.03 14.56 -21.90
N ALA A 19 -21.05 15.47 -20.93
CA ALA A 19 -19.92 15.75 -20.04
C ALA A 19 -19.54 14.54 -19.16
N ASP A 20 -20.51 13.75 -18.73
CA ASP A 20 -20.26 12.56 -17.91
C ASP A 20 -19.51 11.49 -18.71
N LEU A 21 -19.84 11.30 -19.96
CA LEU A 21 -19.11 10.36 -20.85
C LEU A 21 -17.68 10.84 -21.10
N SER A 22 -17.48 12.14 -21.31
CA SER A 22 -16.14 12.73 -21.48
C SER A 22 -15.30 12.49 -20.22
N LEU A 23 -15.82 12.77 -19.03
CA LEU A 23 -15.15 12.58 -17.75
C LEU A 23 -14.82 11.10 -17.51
N LEU A 24 -15.77 10.20 -17.78
CA LEU A 24 -15.57 8.76 -17.65
C LEU A 24 -14.43 8.27 -18.57
N ASN A 25 -14.37 8.73 -19.82
CA ASN A 25 -13.28 8.38 -20.74
C ASN A 25 -11.92 8.88 -20.25
N GLN A 26 -11.86 10.08 -19.67
CA GLN A 26 -10.64 10.62 -19.07
C GLN A 26 -10.19 9.78 -17.87
N TYR A 27 -11.13 9.35 -16.99
CA TYR A 27 -10.81 8.46 -15.88
C TYR A 27 -10.25 7.12 -16.34
N ILE A 28 -10.86 6.51 -17.37
CA ILE A 28 -10.40 5.23 -17.93
C ILE A 28 -8.99 5.40 -18.54
N ALA A 29 -8.75 6.47 -19.28
CA ALA A 29 -7.44 6.77 -19.83
C ALA A 29 -6.38 6.97 -18.73
N PHE A 30 -6.75 7.64 -17.65
CA PHE A 30 -5.87 7.83 -16.50
C PHE A 30 -5.59 6.52 -15.76
N LEU A 31 -6.60 5.66 -15.58
CA LEU A 31 -6.44 4.31 -15.00
C LEU A 31 -5.44 3.46 -15.81
N SER A 32 -5.42 3.63 -17.14
CA SER A 32 -4.57 2.85 -18.04
C SER A 32 -3.13 3.34 -18.09
N SER A 33 -2.89 4.65 -18.01
CA SER A 33 -1.60 5.26 -18.33
C SER A 33 -1.04 6.19 -17.25
N ALA A 34 -1.81 6.52 -16.23
CA ALA A 34 -1.48 7.54 -15.21
C ALA A 34 -1.08 8.91 -15.81
N LYS A 35 -1.47 9.19 -17.06
CA LYS A 35 -1.22 10.49 -17.67
C LYS A 35 -2.13 11.55 -17.06
N ALA A 36 -1.55 12.68 -16.70
CA ALA A 36 -2.31 13.80 -16.16
C ALA A 36 -3.47 14.20 -17.11
N PRO A 37 -4.65 14.53 -16.57
CA PRO A 37 -5.72 15.06 -17.39
C PRO A 37 -5.29 16.38 -18.05
N THR A 38 -5.82 16.66 -19.22
CA THR A 38 -5.57 17.91 -19.94
C THR A 38 -6.24 19.11 -19.28
N GLU A 39 -7.32 18.85 -18.54
CA GLU A 39 -8.08 19.85 -17.79
C GLU A 39 -8.28 19.38 -16.33
N PRO A 40 -8.39 20.30 -15.36
CA PRO A 40 -8.69 19.94 -13.98
C PRO A 40 -10.02 19.18 -13.89
N TRP A 41 -10.02 18.07 -13.17
CA TRP A 41 -11.26 17.34 -12.90
C TRP A 41 -12.09 18.02 -11.79
N PRO A 42 -13.40 17.78 -11.77
CA PRO A 42 -14.22 18.28 -10.66
C PRO A 42 -13.76 17.63 -9.35
N ASN A 43 -13.65 18.45 -8.28
CA ASN A 43 -13.26 17.97 -6.95
C ASN A 43 -14.43 17.26 -6.27
N THR A 44 -14.70 16.03 -6.69
CA THR A 44 -15.79 15.18 -6.18
C THR A 44 -15.21 13.94 -5.49
N GLU A 45 -16.05 13.27 -4.69
CA GLU A 45 -15.66 12.00 -4.08
C GLU A 45 -15.30 10.94 -5.14
N ARG A 46 -16.01 10.92 -6.26
CA ARG A 46 -15.70 10.03 -7.39
C ARG A 46 -14.28 10.27 -7.92
N THR A 47 -13.89 11.53 -8.11
CA THR A 47 -12.52 11.88 -8.53
C THR A 47 -11.49 11.38 -7.54
N ARG A 48 -11.71 11.60 -6.24
CA ARG A 48 -10.82 11.14 -5.18
C ARG A 48 -10.64 9.63 -5.18
N ILE A 49 -11.74 8.88 -5.34
CA ILE A 49 -11.70 7.42 -5.45
C ILE A 49 -10.86 6.99 -6.67
N VAL A 50 -11.09 7.60 -7.84
CA VAL A 50 -10.33 7.29 -9.06
C VAL A 50 -8.84 7.58 -8.87
N LEU A 51 -8.47 8.75 -8.35
CA LEU A 51 -7.08 9.12 -8.08
C LEU A 51 -6.41 8.11 -7.13
N SER A 52 -7.06 7.79 -6.01
CA SER A 52 -6.55 6.82 -5.05
C SER A 52 -6.31 5.46 -5.70
N LYS A 53 -7.24 4.95 -6.51
CA LYS A 53 -7.11 3.65 -7.20
C LYS A 53 -6.00 3.66 -8.25
N VAL A 54 -5.86 4.75 -9.01
CA VAL A 54 -4.77 4.87 -10.00
C VAL A 54 -3.42 4.89 -9.32
N PHE A 55 -3.27 5.63 -8.22
CA PHE A 55 -1.99 5.71 -7.52
C PHE A 55 -1.62 4.37 -6.85
N GLN A 56 -2.61 3.63 -6.31
CA GLN A 56 -2.40 2.27 -5.83
C GLN A 56 -1.93 1.33 -6.95
N ALA A 57 -2.57 1.38 -8.12
CA ALA A 57 -2.16 0.57 -9.26
C ALA A 57 -0.77 0.96 -9.80
N GLN A 58 -0.44 2.27 -9.77
CA GLN A 58 0.87 2.78 -10.16
C GLN A 58 1.97 2.33 -9.20
N ALA A 59 1.69 2.27 -7.89
CA ALA A 59 2.65 1.82 -6.88
C ALA A 59 3.21 0.42 -7.19
N LYS A 60 2.39 -0.45 -7.77
CA LYS A 60 2.82 -1.79 -8.21
C LYS A 60 3.86 -1.75 -9.31
N ARG A 61 3.82 -0.74 -10.17
CA ARG A 61 4.71 -0.59 -11.33
C ARG A 61 5.94 0.25 -10.99
N ASP A 62 5.71 1.36 -10.30
CA ASP A 62 6.71 2.35 -9.94
C ASP A 62 6.27 3.09 -8.66
N THR A 63 6.88 2.71 -7.55
CA THR A 63 6.60 3.28 -6.23
C THR A 63 6.94 4.77 -6.14
N THR A 64 8.02 5.20 -6.80
CA THR A 64 8.48 6.60 -6.80
C THR A 64 7.54 7.48 -7.59
N GLN A 65 7.07 7.01 -8.75
CA GLN A 65 6.07 7.74 -9.52
C GLN A 65 4.73 7.84 -8.78
N ALA A 66 4.30 6.77 -8.10
CA ALA A 66 3.08 6.79 -7.29
C ALA A 66 3.17 7.81 -6.14
N GLU A 67 4.32 7.89 -5.48
CA GLU A 67 4.60 8.87 -4.42
C GLU A 67 4.56 10.30 -4.96
N THR A 68 5.15 10.54 -6.12
CA THR A 68 5.11 11.85 -6.82
C THR A 68 3.67 12.25 -7.17
N LEU A 69 2.88 11.33 -7.70
CA LEU A 69 1.46 11.56 -8.02
C LEU A 69 0.65 11.85 -6.76
N LEU A 70 0.85 11.08 -5.69
CA LEU A 70 0.19 11.30 -4.42
C LEU A 70 0.51 12.69 -3.85
N ALA A 71 1.78 13.08 -3.84
CA ALA A 71 2.21 14.40 -3.36
C ALA A 71 1.58 15.53 -4.18
N LYS A 72 1.54 15.39 -5.52
CA LYS A 72 0.98 16.39 -6.42
C LYS A 72 -0.52 16.58 -6.24
N TYR A 73 -1.29 15.49 -6.17
CA TYR A 73 -2.75 15.56 -6.26
C TYR A 73 -3.47 15.50 -4.90
N SER A 74 -2.78 15.11 -3.82
CA SER A 74 -3.44 14.90 -2.54
C SER A 74 -4.05 16.16 -1.94
N ASN A 75 -3.44 17.33 -2.16
CA ASN A 75 -3.94 18.61 -1.67
C ASN A 75 -4.94 19.23 -2.64
N ASP A 76 -4.66 19.17 -3.95
CA ASP A 76 -5.53 19.76 -4.99
C ASP A 76 -6.94 19.16 -4.95
N TYR A 77 -7.04 17.85 -4.66
CA TYR A 77 -8.31 17.13 -4.58
C TYR A 77 -8.74 16.77 -3.16
N ALA A 78 -8.05 17.27 -2.13
CA ALA A 78 -8.38 17.03 -0.72
C ALA A 78 -8.62 15.54 -0.40
N LEU A 79 -7.67 14.67 -0.79
CA LEU A 79 -7.75 13.24 -0.46
C LEU A 79 -7.85 13.04 1.05
N SER A 80 -8.77 12.18 1.49
CA SER A 80 -8.92 11.85 2.90
C SER A 80 -7.67 11.15 3.46
N MET A 81 -7.57 11.09 4.79
CA MET A 81 -6.47 10.38 5.46
C MET A 81 -6.45 8.92 5.05
N GLU A 82 -7.62 8.27 4.97
CA GLU A 82 -7.77 6.87 4.57
C GLU A 82 -7.35 6.66 3.11
N GLN A 83 -7.74 7.56 2.21
CA GLN A 83 -7.36 7.50 0.80
C GLN A 83 -5.85 7.66 0.63
N LYS A 84 -5.24 8.61 1.34
CA LYS A 84 -3.77 8.78 1.36
C LYS A 84 -3.07 7.54 1.92
N ALA A 85 -3.54 7.03 3.06
CA ALA A 85 -2.96 5.86 3.71
C ALA A 85 -3.09 4.60 2.85
N ALA A 86 -4.19 4.44 2.11
CA ALA A 86 -4.35 3.32 1.18
C ALA A 86 -3.29 3.34 0.07
N VAL A 87 -3.00 4.52 -0.50
CA VAL A 87 -1.94 4.67 -1.51
C VAL A 87 -0.56 4.46 -0.89
N GLN A 88 -0.29 5.07 0.27
CA GLN A 88 0.96 4.89 1.00
C GLN A 88 1.22 3.43 1.37
N SER A 89 0.16 2.68 1.72
CA SER A 89 0.26 1.25 2.01
C SER A 89 0.69 0.44 0.79
N GLU A 90 0.18 0.74 -0.41
CA GLU A 90 0.63 0.08 -1.63
C GLU A 90 2.06 0.46 -2.00
N ILE A 91 2.43 1.75 -1.87
CA ILE A 91 3.81 2.21 -2.07
C ILE A 91 4.77 1.47 -1.13
N ALA A 92 4.43 1.41 0.16
CA ALA A 92 5.23 0.70 1.15
C ALA A 92 5.30 -0.80 0.86
N LEU A 93 4.16 -1.45 0.53
CA LEU A 93 4.10 -2.87 0.22
C LEU A 93 5.03 -3.23 -0.94
N TRP A 94 4.93 -2.52 -2.07
CA TRP A 94 5.76 -2.81 -3.23
C TRP A 94 7.23 -2.43 -3.04
N SER A 95 7.52 -1.46 -2.17
CA SER A 95 8.88 -1.17 -1.73
C SER A 95 9.46 -2.31 -0.91
N LEU A 96 8.69 -2.89 0.01
CA LEU A 96 9.07 -4.04 0.83
C LEU A 96 9.26 -5.30 -0.02
N VAL A 97 8.31 -5.59 -0.92
CA VAL A 97 8.38 -6.75 -1.84
C VAL A 97 9.63 -6.72 -2.71
N ASN A 98 10.05 -5.52 -3.13
CA ASN A 98 11.23 -5.32 -3.98
C ASN A 98 12.50 -5.00 -3.18
N TYR A 99 12.48 -5.07 -1.85
CA TYR A 99 13.61 -4.80 -0.96
C TYR A 99 14.31 -3.46 -1.25
N GLN A 100 13.52 -2.42 -1.55
CA GLN A 100 14.06 -1.09 -1.83
C GLN A 100 14.64 -0.45 -0.56
N ASP A 101 15.72 0.33 -0.68
CA ASP A 101 16.35 1.02 0.46
C ASP A 101 15.39 1.94 1.22
N THR A 102 14.38 2.48 0.54
CA THR A 102 13.34 3.34 1.12
C THR A 102 12.18 2.58 1.75
N ALA A 103 12.16 1.24 1.68
CA ALA A 103 11.02 0.43 2.09
C ALA A 103 10.62 0.63 3.56
N GLU A 104 11.60 0.67 4.45
CA GLU A 104 11.36 0.89 5.88
C GLU A 104 10.77 2.28 6.17
N ALA A 105 11.34 3.32 5.56
CA ALA A 105 10.83 4.67 5.70
C ALA A 105 9.38 4.79 5.21
N ARG A 106 9.06 4.17 4.07
CA ARG A 106 7.71 4.13 3.50
C ARG A 106 6.74 3.32 4.36
N PHE A 107 7.19 2.23 4.98
CA PHE A 107 6.38 1.50 5.95
C PHE A 107 5.98 2.39 7.13
N PHE A 108 6.92 3.13 7.70
CA PHE A 108 6.63 4.01 8.83
C PHE A 108 5.87 5.29 8.44
N ALA A 109 5.87 5.69 7.17
CA ALA A 109 5.04 6.79 6.67
C ALA A 109 3.53 6.45 6.69
N VAL A 110 3.15 5.17 6.66
CA VAL A 110 1.75 4.75 6.84
C VAL A 110 1.38 4.89 8.32
N PRO A 111 0.28 5.58 8.68
CA PRO A 111 -0.17 5.66 10.08
C PRO A 111 -0.35 4.28 10.71
N ALA A 112 0.12 4.09 11.93
CA ALA A 112 0.20 2.77 12.57
C ALA A 112 -1.16 2.03 12.64
N ASN A 113 -2.24 2.76 12.90
CA ASN A 113 -3.60 2.23 12.95
C ASN A 113 -4.19 1.88 11.57
N LEU A 114 -3.55 2.32 10.47
CA LEU A 114 -3.96 2.03 9.09
C LEU A 114 -3.03 1.03 8.38
N ARG A 115 -1.99 0.53 9.07
CA ARG A 115 -1.14 -0.54 8.53
C ARG A 115 -1.88 -1.86 8.59
N ILE A 116 -2.22 -2.41 7.42
CA ILE A 116 -2.89 -3.71 7.30
C ILE A 116 -1.96 -4.88 7.65
N ALA A 117 -2.53 -6.03 8.00
CA ALA A 117 -1.79 -7.24 8.39
C ALA A 117 -0.72 -7.65 7.36
N ASN A 118 -1.07 -7.70 6.08
CA ASN A 118 -0.15 -8.07 5.01
C ASN A 118 1.08 -7.13 4.93
N LEU A 119 0.89 -5.82 5.10
CA LEU A 119 1.99 -4.85 5.08
C LEU A 119 2.98 -5.11 6.24
N ARG A 120 2.45 -5.45 7.42
CA ARG A 120 3.24 -5.78 8.61
C ARG A 120 4.06 -7.06 8.42
N GLU A 121 3.48 -8.07 7.79
CA GLU A 121 4.18 -9.32 7.45
C GLU A 121 5.33 -9.09 6.46
N TRP A 122 5.13 -8.26 5.45
CA TRP A 122 6.20 -7.93 4.51
C TRP A 122 7.33 -7.13 5.16
N TYR A 123 6.99 -6.26 6.12
CA TYR A 123 8.01 -5.59 6.92
C TYR A 123 8.86 -6.60 7.73
N MET A 124 8.22 -7.58 8.36
CA MET A 124 8.96 -8.65 9.04
C MET A 124 9.89 -9.42 8.09
N ARG A 125 9.45 -9.71 6.84
CA ARG A 125 10.30 -10.37 5.83
C ARG A 125 11.52 -9.53 5.48
N LEU A 126 11.36 -8.21 5.35
CA LEU A 126 12.50 -7.31 5.16
C LEU A 126 13.49 -7.41 6.31
N LEU A 127 13.01 -7.38 7.56
CA LEU A 127 13.87 -7.48 8.75
C LEU A 127 14.64 -8.81 8.81
N PHE A 128 13.99 -9.92 8.50
CA PHE A 128 14.67 -11.23 8.38
C PHE A 128 15.75 -11.21 7.31
N ALA A 129 15.53 -10.60 6.17
CA ALA A 129 16.49 -10.50 5.09
C ALA A 129 17.73 -9.65 5.47
N GLN A 130 17.58 -8.70 6.39
CA GLN A 130 18.69 -7.86 6.89
C GLN A 130 19.63 -8.60 7.86
N ASN A 131 19.23 -9.78 8.36
CA ASN A 131 20.01 -10.60 9.31
C ASN A 131 20.42 -9.86 10.61
N ASP A 132 19.66 -8.87 11.03
CA ASP A 132 19.81 -8.19 12.33
C ASP A 132 18.77 -8.73 13.30
N ASP A 133 19.20 -9.66 14.17
CA ASP A 133 18.32 -10.33 15.13
C ASP A 133 17.70 -9.38 16.14
N ASN A 134 18.42 -8.35 16.60
CA ASN A 134 17.89 -7.38 17.54
C ASN A 134 16.80 -6.52 16.88
N LYS A 135 17.05 -6.06 15.66
CA LYS A 135 16.10 -5.28 14.87
C LYS A 135 14.87 -6.13 14.53
N THR A 136 15.10 -7.40 14.15
CA THR A 136 14.02 -8.34 13.85
C THR A 136 13.16 -8.60 15.08
N LEU A 137 13.75 -8.82 16.25
CA LEU A 137 13.02 -9.03 17.48
C LEU A 137 12.14 -7.81 17.82
N ALA A 138 12.69 -6.59 17.72
CA ALA A 138 11.92 -5.37 17.90
C ALA A 138 10.78 -5.22 16.88
N GLY A 139 10.98 -5.75 15.67
CA GLY A 139 9.98 -5.72 14.59
C GLY A 139 8.70 -6.49 14.90
N PHE A 140 8.75 -7.52 15.77
CA PHE A 140 7.54 -8.26 16.17
C PHE A 140 6.47 -7.36 16.81
N GLU A 141 6.84 -6.23 17.41
CA GLU A 141 5.91 -5.25 17.94
C GLU A 141 5.06 -4.58 16.84
N GLN A 142 5.50 -4.65 15.59
CA GLN A 142 4.73 -4.12 14.46
C GLN A 142 3.63 -5.09 13.99
N LEU A 143 3.68 -6.36 14.35
CA LEU A 143 2.61 -7.32 14.07
C LEU A 143 1.37 -7.01 14.91
N LEU A 144 0.19 -7.30 14.37
CA LEU A 144 -1.05 -7.26 15.13
C LEU A 144 -1.03 -8.32 16.24
N PRO A 145 -1.77 -8.15 17.36
CA PRO A 145 -1.85 -9.15 18.41
C PRO A 145 -2.25 -10.54 17.88
N GLU A 146 -3.19 -10.61 16.95
CA GLU A 146 -3.65 -11.84 16.32
C GLU A 146 -2.52 -12.53 15.55
N GLN A 147 -1.75 -11.74 14.79
CA GLN A 147 -0.60 -12.26 14.02
C GLN A 147 0.48 -12.80 14.97
N ARG A 148 0.81 -12.07 16.05
CA ARG A 148 1.82 -12.51 17.02
C ARG A 148 1.47 -13.85 17.68
N ASN A 149 0.18 -14.16 17.79
CA ASN A 149 -0.31 -15.41 18.37
C ASN A 149 -0.37 -16.57 17.35
N GLU A 150 -0.04 -16.34 16.08
CA GLU A 150 0.05 -17.44 15.10
C GLU A 150 1.33 -18.26 15.34
N ASP A 151 1.23 -19.59 15.30
CA ASP A 151 2.33 -20.54 15.52
C ASP A 151 3.59 -20.20 14.73
N ARG A 152 3.42 -19.77 13.47
CA ARG A 152 4.54 -19.38 12.60
C ARG A 152 5.33 -18.20 13.16
N TRP A 153 4.66 -17.18 13.69
CA TRP A 153 5.34 -16.00 14.21
C TRP A 153 5.96 -16.27 15.59
N GLN A 154 5.30 -17.06 16.44
CA GLN A 154 5.86 -17.54 17.70
C GLN A 154 7.12 -18.36 17.45
N TYR A 155 7.08 -19.31 16.50
CA TYR A 155 8.26 -20.08 16.10
C TYR A 155 9.43 -19.19 15.65
N PHE A 156 9.19 -18.20 14.77
CA PHE A 156 10.25 -17.31 14.32
C PHE A 156 10.79 -16.45 15.46
N GLN A 157 9.93 -15.96 16.34
CA GLN A 157 10.35 -15.19 17.52
C GLN A 157 11.22 -16.03 18.45
N ALA A 158 10.81 -17.26 18.75
CA ALA A 158 11.60 -18.19 19.55
C ALA A 158 12.98 -18.44 18.94
N ARG A 159 13.06 -18.65 17.62
CA ARG A 159 14.35 -18.86 16.90
C ARG A 159 15.27 -17.64 16.99
N ILE A 160 14.74 -16.42 16.89
CA ILE A 160 15.53 -15.20 17.05
C ILE A 160 16.03 -15.07 18.50
N LEU A 161 15.16 -15.33 19.50
CA LEU A 161 15.55 -15.31 20.90
C LEU A 161 16.67 -16.34 21.21
N GLU A 162 16.60 -17.55 20.64
CA GLU A 162 17.66 -18.55 20.75
C GLU A 162 19.00 -18.05 20.17
N ARG A 163 18.98 -17.42 18.99
CA ARG A 163 20.17 -16.84 18.34
C ARG A 163 20.79 -15.71 19.17
N LEU A 164 19.94 -14.95 19.87
CA LEU A 164 20.35 -13.91 20.80
C LEU A 164 20.77 -14.45 22.21
N ASN A 165 20.85 -15.78 22.39
CA ASN A 165 21.11 -16.45 23.68
C ASN A 165 20.06 -16.14 24.78
N ARG A 166 18.85 -15.75 24.41
CA ARG A 166 17.73 -15.45 25.31
C ARG A 166 16.75 -16.63 25.43
N LYS A 167 17.30 -17.84 25.62
CA LYS A 167 16.53 -19.11 25.62
C LYS A 167 15.40 -19.14 26.65
N LYS A 168 15.57 -18.50 27.81
CA LYS A 168 14.50 -18.43 28.83
C LYS A 168 13.24 -17.73 28.38
N GLU A 169 13.36 -16.83 27.41
CA GLU A 169 12.24 -16.09 26.84
C GLU A 169 11.63 -16.83 25.64
N ALA A 170 12.40 -17.69 24.99
CA ALA A 170 11.94 -18.53 23.89
C ALA A 170 11.08 -19.72 24.35
N THR A 171 11.30 -20.24 25.56
CA THR A 171 10.63 -21.46 26.08
C THR A 171 9.10 -21.34 26.23
N PRO A 172 8.51 -20.18 26.58
CA PRO A 172 7.07 -20.04 26.70
C PRO A 172 6.31 -19.86 25.38
N LEU A 173 7.01 -19.63 24.28
CA LEU A 173 6.44 -19.44 22.95
C LEU A 173 6.26 -20.76 22.21
#